data_b8503b131406b53555ca32ff4bcd718f
#
_entry.id   b8503b131406b53555ca32ff4bcd718f
#
_cell.length_a   1.000
_cell.length_b   1.000
_cell.length_c   1.000
_cell.angle_alpha   90.00
_cell.angle_beta   90.00
_cell.angle_gamma   90.00
#
_symmetry.space_group_name_H-M   'P 1'
#
loop_
_entity.id
_entity.type
_entity.pdbx_description
1 polymer ?
#
loop_
_entity_poly.entity_id
_entity_poly.type
_entity_poly.pdbx_seq_one_letter_code
_entity_poly.pdbx_strand_id
1 'polypeptide(L)'
;VLLWILLGGIFFGAVTDFGALYASVKNEGKSMGLLIEKYIGKTGRKLFLIFEWVFCLIVIAAFADMVAGTFNAFGADGAQVEAAVTNGSAGMVSLMFIVFAVIFGLVQKKFNLTGWKEVVMSIVFIVASFVIGLNCPIILDKAAWSYITFIYIFFTAVLPMWLLKQPRDHMTTFMFAAMIIG
;
A
#
# COMPACT_ATOMS: atom_id res chain seq x y z
N VAL A 1 -2.69 24.70 5.87
CA VAL A 1 -2.67 23.27 5.55
C VAL A 1 -4.08 22.69 5.56
N LEU A 2 -4.87 22.84 6.65
CA LEU A 2 -6.20 22.24 6.81
C LEU A 2 -7.20 22.66 5.71
N LEU A 3 -7.27 23.97 5.40
CA LEU A 3 -8.11 24.49 4.32
C LEU A 3 -7.70 23.95 2.95
N TRP A 4 -6.40 23.78 2.71
CA TRP A 4 -5.90 23.21 1.46
C TRP A 4 -6.28 21.73 1.31
N ILE A 5 -6.18 20.94 2.39
CA ILE A 5 -6.59 19.54 2.39
C ILE A 5 -8.10 19.42 2.16
N LEU A 6 -8.91 20.21 2.87
CA LEU A 6 -10.36 20.19 2.74
C LEU A 6 -10.84 20.65 1.34
N LEU A 7 -10.47 21.85 0.93
CA LEU A 7 -10.89 22.40 -0.35
C LEU A 7 -10.25 21.67 -1.53
N GLY A 8 -8.98 21.31 -1.42
CA GLY A 8 -8.29 20.50 -2.42
C GLY A 8 -8.90 19.11 -2.58
N GLY A 9 -9.19 18.43 -1.47
CA GLY A 9 -9.84 17.11 -1.49
C GLY A 9 -11.24 17.15 -2.11
N ILE A 10 -12.03 18.20 -1.83
CA ILE A 10 -13.38 18.34 -2.38
C ILE A 10 -13.32 18.73 -3.87
N PHE A 11 -12.64 19.82 -4.22
CA PHE A 11 -12.69 20.38 -5.57
C PHE A 11 -11.78 19.66 -6.56
N PHE A 12 -10.56 19.28 -6.15
CA PHE A 12 -9.62 18.59 -7.04
C PHE A 12 -9.70 17.06 -6.92
N GLY A 13 -10.02 16.51 -5.75
CA GLY A 13 -10.21 15.08 -5.57
C GLY A 13 -11.61 14.64 -6.01
N ALA A 14 -12.62 14.91 -5.18
CA ALA A 14 -13.96 14.36 -5.38
C ALA A 14 -14.61 14.74 -6.71
N VAL A 15 -14.43 15.99 -7.19
CA VAL A 15 -15.02 16.43 -8.47
C VAL A 15 -14.36 15.75 -9.66
N THR A 16 -13.03 15.60 -9.66
CA THR A 16 -12.32 14.91 -10.73
C THR A 16 -12.61 13.41 -10.73
N ASP A 17 -12.66 12.77 -9.58
CA ASP A 17 -12.98 11.35 -9.46
C ASP A 17 -14.42 11.06 -9.88
N PHE A 18 -15.37 11.91 -9.47
CA PHE A 18 -16.76 11.82 -9.91
C PHE A 18 -16.89 12.03 -11.41
N GLY A 19 -16.19 13.02 -11.97
CA GLY A 19 -16.17 13.30 -13.41
C GLY A 19 -15.61 12.12 -14.22
N ALA A 20 -14.53 11.53 -13.77
CA ALA A 20 -13.93 10.35 -14.39
C ALA A 20 -14.85 9.12 -14.32
N LEU A 21 -15.47 8.89 -13.16
CA LEU A 21 -16.44 7.80 -12.97
C LEU A 21 -17.66 7.99 -13.84
N TYR A 22 -18.24 9.20 -13.86
CA TYR A 22 -19.40 9.52 -14.69
C TYR A 22 -19.09 9.32 -16.19
N ALA A 23 -17.94 9.82 -16.66
CA ALA A 23 -17.50 9.63 -18.03
C ALA A 23 -17.33 8.16 -18.39
N SER A 24 -16.77 7.37 -17.49
CA SER A 24 -16.59 5.92 -17.68
C SER A 24 -17.93 5.21 -17.75
N VAL A 25 -18.83 5.42 -16.81
CA VAL A 25 -20.16 4.79 -16.77
C VAL A 25 -20.99 5.15 -18.00
N LYS A 26 -20.98 6.43 -18.42
CA LYS A 26 -21.66 6.90 -19.62
C LYS A 26 -21.15 6.26 -20.91
N ASN A 27 -19.92 5.77 -20.90
CA ASN A 27 -19.25 5.11 -22.03
C ASN A 27 -19.04 3.61 -21.79
N GLU A 28 -19.98 2.91 -21.19
CA GLU A 28 -19.99 1.45 -21.02
C GLU A 28 -18.84 0.91 -20.15
N GLY A 29 -18.39 1.68 -19.14
CA GLY A 29 -17.31 1.29 -18.25
C GLY A 29 -15.92 1.31 -18.88
N LYS A 30 -15.70 2.10 -19.93
CA LYS A 30 -14.38 2.22 -20.59
C LYS A 30 -13.38 2.96 -19.71
N SER A 31 -12.12 2.51 -19.76
CA SER A 31 -11.01 3.18 -19.08
C SER A 31 -10.71 4.56 -19.68
N MET A 32 -10.08 5.45 -18.90
CA MET A 32 -9.74 6.81 -19.36
C MET A 32 -8.90 6.81 -20.65
N GLY A 33 -7.98 5.86 -20.80
CA GLY A 33 -7.20 5.72 -22.04
C GLY A 33 -8.08 5.46 -23.27
N LEU A 34 -9.14 4.66 -23.15
CA LEU A 34 -10.09 4.40 -24.22
C LEU A 34 -11.02 5.60 -24.49
N LEU A 35 -11.38 6.36 -23.44
CA LEU A 35 -12.15 7.59 -23.59
C LEU A 35 -11.34 8.65 -24.33
N ILE A 36 -10.07 8.81 -24.01
CA ILE A 36 -9.17 9.72 -24.70
C ILE A 36 -9.02 9.32 -26.18
N GLU A 37 -8.95 8.02 -26.47
CA GLU A 37 -8.94 7.55 -27.87
C GLU A 37 -10.21 7.95 -28.61
N LYS A 38 -11.36 7.80 -27.96
CA LYS A 38 -12.66 8.13 -28.55
C LYS A 38 -12.83 9.63 -28.87
N TYR A 39 -12.39 10.50 -27.97
CA TYR A 39 -12.64 11.96 -28.07
C TYR A 39 -11.46 12.74 -28.66
N ILE A 40 -10.21 12.30 -28.50
CA ILE A 40 -8.99 12.99 -28.91
C ILE A 40 -8.26 12.21 -30.04
N GLY A 41 -8.43 10.89 -30.06
CA GLY A 41 -7.83 10.02 -31.07
C GLY A 41 -6.67 9.16 -30.54
N LYS A 42 -6.14 8.31 -31.43
CA LYS A 42 -5.11 7.30 -31.10
C LYS A 42 -3.79 7.90 -30.58
N THR A 43 -3.41 9.06 -31.08
CA THR A 43 -2.19 9.76 -30.63
C THR A 43 -2.35 10.25 -29.19
N GLY A 44 -3.50 10.84 -28.84
CA GLY A 44 -3.82 11.26 -27.47
C GLY A 44 -3.77 10.08 -26.49
N ARG A 45 -4.32 8.92 -26.86
CA ARG A 45 -4.23 7.70 -26.05
C ARG A 45 -2.78 7.26 -25.79
N LYS A 46 -1.94 7.24 -26.83
CA LYS A 46 -0.53 6.86 -26.67
C LYS A 46 0.22 7.78 -25.72
N LEU A 47 0.05 9.09 -25.89
CA LEU A 47 0.69 10.09 -25.02
C LEU A 47 0.21 9.94 -23.57
N PHE A 48 -1.10 9.76 -23.37
CA PHE A 48 -1.66 9.54 -22.04
C PHE A 48 -1.10 8.28 -21.36
N LEU A 49 -1.02 7.15 -22.07
CA LEU A 49 -0.48 5.91 -21.52
C LEU A 49 1.01 6.01 -21.17
N ILE A 50 1.80 6.73 -21.98
CA ILE A 50 3.22 6.99 -21.68
C ILE A 50 3.32 7.87 -20.42
N PHE A 51 2.53 8.93 -20.34
CA PHE A 51 2.48 9.80 -19.18
C PHE A 51 2.10 9.01 -17.91
N GLU A 52 1.04 8.23 -17.97
CA GLU A 52 0.56 7.40 -16.85
C GLU A 52 1.64 6.41 -16.40
N TRP A 53 2.32 5.76 -17.36
CA TRP A 53 3.41 4.82 -17.06
C TRP A 53 4.57 5.51 -16.33
N VAL A 54 5.06 6.63 -16.85
CA VAL A 54 6.14 7.41 -16.21
C VAL A 54 5.71 7.92 -14.83
N PHE A 55 4.48 8.43 -14.72
CA PHE A 55 3.93 8.87 -13.45
C PHE A 55 3.88 7.76 -12.41
N CYS A 56 3.42 6.56 -12.78
CA CYS A 56 3.43 5.40 -11.89
C CYS A 56 4.85 5.03 -11.41
N LEU A 57 5.85 5.08 -12.30
CA LEU A 57 7.24 4.82 -11.90
C LEU A 57 7.76 5.83 -10.88
N ILE A 58 7.47 7.12 -11.08
CA ILE A 58 7.88 8.18 -10.14
C ILE A 58 7.20 7.99 -8.79
N VAL A 59 5.91 7.68 -8.78
CA VAL A 59 5.14 7.46 -7.55
C VAL A 59 5.67 6.25 -6.78
N ILE A 60 5.91 5.13 -7.48
CA ILE A 60 6.48 3.92 -6.85
C ILE A 60 7.86 4.21 -6.25
N ALA A 61 8.73 4.92 -6.99
CA ALA A 61 10.04 5.27 -6.49
C ALA A 61 9.98 6.18 -5.25
N ALA A 62 9.12 7.20 -5.27
CA ALA A 62 8.94 8.11 -4.14
C ALA A 62 8.41 7.39 -2.89
N PHE A 63 7.40 6.52 -3.04
CA PHE A 63 6.89 5.74 -1.92
C PHE A 63 7.91 4.72 -1.41
N ALA A 64 8.66 4.05 -2.28
CA ALA A 64 9.71 3.12 -1.87
C ALA A 64 10.82 3.83 -1.06
N ASP A 65 11.23 5.03 -1.48
CA ASP A 65 12.21 5.84 -0.73
C ASP A 65 11.66 6.29 0.64
N MET A 66 10.40 6.70 0.68
CA MET A 66 9.72 7.10 1.92
C MET A 66 9.62 5.92 2.92
N VAL A 67 9.24 4.74 2.46
CA VAL A 67 9.15 3.53 3.28
C VAL A 67 10.53 3.14 3.80
N ALA A 68 11.58 3.12 2.94
CA ALA A 68 12.93 2.83 3.35
C ALA A 68 13.47 3.86 4.36
N GLY A 69 13.09 5.14 4.20
CA GLY A 69 13.44 6.20 5.15
C GLY A 69 12.77 6.03 6.52
N THR A 70 11.52 5.58 6.55
CA THR A 70 10.77 5.35 7.79
C THR A 70 11.37 4.22 8.63
N PHE A 71 11.88 3.17 7.99
CA PHE A 71 12.47 2.01 8.68
C PHE A 71 13.98 2.15 8.92
N ASN A 72 14.58 3.23 8.44
CA ASN A 72 16.02 3.46 8.58
C ASN A 72 16.41 3.62 10.05
N ALA A 73 17.41 2.85 10.47
CA ALA A 73 17.95 2.87 11.83
C ALA A 73 19.21 3.74 12.00
N PHE A 74 19.78 4.26 10.90
CA PHE A 74 21.05 4.99 10.91
C PHE A 74 20.86 6.42 10.36
N GLY A 75 21.51 7.38 11.00
CA GLY A 75 21.59 8.76 10.51
C GLY A 75 22.52 8.92 9.32
N ALA A 76 22.61 10.13 8.78
CA ALA A 76 23.54 10.49 7.70
C ALA A 76 25.02 10.26 8.11
N ASP A 77 25.32 10.29 9.39
CA ASP A 77 26.66 10.10 9.97
C ASP A 77 27.02 8.62 10.17
N GLY A 78 26.15 7.69 9.80
CA GLY A 78 26.32 6.26 10.03
C GLY A 78 26.12 5.81 11.49
N ALA A 79 25.78 6.74 12.39
CA ALA A 79 25.43 6.42 13.76
C ALA A 79 23.96 5.99 13.88
N GLN A 80 23.65 5.14 14.87
CA GLN A 80 22.28 4.77 15.15
C GLN A 80 21.49 5.99 15.67
N VAL A 81 20.30 6.22 15.09
CA VAL A 81 19.39 7.25 15.58
C VAL A 81 18.74 6.81 16.89
N GLU A 82 18.29 7.73 17.74
CA GLU A 82 17.57 7.40 18.98
C GLU A 82 16.36 6.49 18.74
N ALA A 83 15.72 6.64 17.59
CA ALA A 83 14.58 5.83 17.18
C ALA A 83 14.95 4.52 16.46
N ALA A 84 16.24 4.11 16.42
CA ALA A 84 16.68 2.94 15.65
C ALA A 84 15.92 1.65 16.01
N VAL A 85 15.68 1.41 17.29
CA VAL A 85 14.92 0.23 17.76
C VAL A 85 13.45 0.35 17.35
N THR A 86 12.86 1.54 17.47
CA THR A 86 11.46 1.79 17.08
C THR A 86 11.26 1.64 15.57
N ASN A 87 12.16 2.20 14.77
CA ASN A 87 12.15 2.09 13.31
C ASN A 87 12.35 0.63 12.87
N GLY A 88 13.29 -0.08 13.50
CA GLY A 88 13.53 -1.50 13.25
C GLY A 88 12.35 -2.38 13.64
N SER A 89 11.69 -2.09 14.75
CA SER A 89 10.45 -2.76 15.17
C SER A 89 9.32 -2.52 14.18
N ALA A 90 9.13 -1.28 13.73
CA ALA A 90 8.12 -0.95 12.71
C ALA A 90 8.37 -1.69 11.39
N GLY A 91 9.62 -1.79 10.96
CA GLY A 91 10.02 -2.59 9.80
C GLY A 91 9.70 -4.06 9.97
N MET A 92 10.03 -4.66 11.12
CA MET A 92 9.74 -6.06 11.41
C MET A 92 8.23 -6.32 11.51
N VAL A 93 7.47 -5.45 12.18
CA VAL A 93 5.99 -5.54 12.20
C VAL A 93 5.43 -5.56 10.78
N SER A 94 5.92 -4.67 9.92
CA SER A 94 5.45 -4.56 8.53
C SER A 94 5.77 -5.82 7.72
N LEU A 95 6.96 -6.40 7.87
CA LEU A 95 7.33 -7.66 7.21
C LEU A 95 6.47 -8.83 7.71
N MET A 96 6.30 -8.96 9.03
CA MET A 96 5.46 -10.01 9.60
C MET A 96 4.00 -9.85 9.18
N PHE A 97 3.50 -8.63 9.11
CA PHE A 97 2.15 -8.34 8.63
C PHE A 97 1.93 -8.83 7.18
N ILE A 98 2.92 -8.64 6.30
CA ILE A 98 2.85 -9.15 4.92
C ILE A 98 2.82 -10.69 4.91
N VAL A 99 3.70 -11.33 5.67
CA VAL A 99 3.76 -12.81 5.76
C VAL A 99 2.44 -13.36 6.28
N PHE A 100 1.92 -12.79 7.36
CA PHE A 100 0.64 -13.23 7.93
C PHE A 100 -0.55 -12.93 7.03
N ALA A 101 -0.53 -11.85 6.26
CA ALA A 101 -1.57 -11.57 5.27
C ALA A 101 -1.60 -12.65 4.18
N VAL A 102 -0.45 -13.11 3.70
CA VAL A 102 -0.39 -14.22 2.73
C VAL A 102 -0.91 -15.52 3.35
N ILE A 103 -0.47 -15.86 4.56
CA ILE A 103 -0.94 -17.05 5.30
C ILE A 103 -2.46 -16.96 5.50
N PHE A 104 -2.97 -15.81 5.93
CA PHE A 104 -4.39 -15.57 6.12
C PHE A 104 -5.18 -15.79 4.83
N GLY A 105 -4.70 -15.26 3.69
CA GLY A 105 -5.33 -15.46 2.38
C GLY A 105 -5.41 -16.94 1.96
N LEU A 106 -4.34 -17.70 2.21
CA LEU A 106 -4.31 -19.13 1.93
C LEU A 106 -5.26 -19.91 2.84
N VAL A 107 -5.29 -19.59 4.13
CA VAL A 107 -6.17 -20.22 5.12
C VAL A 107 -7.62 -19.90 4.85
N GLN A 108 -7.96 -18.64 4.52
CA GLN A 108 -9.30 -18.19 4.16
C GLN A 108 -9.83 -18.97 2.96
N LYS A 109 -9.00 -19.15 1.93
CA LYS A 109 -9.36 -19.91 0.73
C LYS A 109 -9.55 -21.40 1.02
N LYS A 110 -8.68 -21.98 1.86
CA LYS A 110 -8.71 -23.42 2.17
C LYS A 110 -9.90 -23.81 3.06
N PHE A 111 -10.22 -22.98 4.05
CA PHE A 111 -11.25 -23.28 5.06
C PHE A 111 -12.58 -22.55 4.82
N ASN A 112 -12.69 -21.73 3.73
CA ASN A 112 -13.88 -20.91 3.43
C ASN A 112 -14.37 -20.14 4.66
N LEU A 113 -13.43 -19.54 5.40
CA LEU A 113 -13.74 -18.80 6.61
C LEU A 113 -14.56 -17.56 6.25
N THR A 114 -15.72 -17.43 6.86
CA THR A 114 -16.63 -16.30 6.66
C THR A 114 -17.18 -15.79 7.99
N GLY A 115 -17.47 -14.50 8.04
CA GLY A 115 -18.08 -13.84 9.19
C GLY A 115 -17.17 -13.74 10.41
N TRP A 116 -17.66 -14.06 11.59
CA TRP A 116 -16.98 -13.84 12.85
C TRP A 116 -15.61 -14.55 12.99
N LYS A 117 -15.46 -15.74 12.42
CA LYS A 117 -14.21 -16.51 12.45
C LYS A 117 -13.08 -15.80 11.69
N GLU A 118 -13.41 -15.16 10.59
CA GLU A 118 -12.49 -14.35 9.79
C GLU A 118 -11.97 -13.15 10.59
N VAL A 119 -12.86 -12.45 11.29
CA VAL A 119 -12.54 -11.31 12.15
C VAL A 119 -11.58 -11.72 13.28
N VAL A 120 -11.90 -12.78 14.01
CA VAL A 120 -11.07 -13.27 15.11
C VAL A 120 -9.69 -13.68 14.62
N MET A 121 -9.59 -14.38 13.49
CA MET A 121 -8.31 -14.78 12.93
C MET A 121 -7.47 -13.56 12.48
N SER A 122 -8.10 -12.56 11.87
CA SER A 122 -7.42 -11.32 11.49
C SER A 122 -6.81 -10.62 12.70
N ILE A 123 -7.57 -10.50 13.79
CA ILE A 123 -7.10 -9.88 15.04
C ILE A 123 -5.91 -10.68 15.62
N VAL A 124 -5.99 -12.00 15.64
CA VAL A 124 -4.90 -12.87 16.14
C VAL A 124 -3.62 -12.65 15.34
N PHE A 125 -3.69 -12.60 14.01
CA PHE A 125 -2.52 -12.36 13.16
C PHE A 125 -1.97 -10.95 13.32
N ILE A 126 -2.82 -9.94 13.50
CA ILE A 126 -2.37 -8.57 13.77
C ILE A 126 -1.62 -8.53 15.10
N VAL A 127 -2.19 -9.07 16.17
CA VAL A 127 -1.53 -9.12 17.49
C VAL A 127 -0.21 -9.88 17.42
N ALA A 128 -0.18 -11.02 16.72
CA ALA A 128 1.05 -11.80 16.53
C ALA A 128 2.12 -10.99 15.79
N SER A 129 1.75 -10.21 14.75
CA SER A 129 2.69 -9.33 14.03
C SER A 129 3.32 -8.29 14.95
N PHE A 130 2.51 -7.66 15.80
CA PHE A 130 3.00 -6.68 16.77
C PHE A 130 3.90 -7.31 17.84
N VAL A 131 3.49 -8.44 18.43
CA VAL A 131 4.28 -9.14 19.45
C VAL A 131 5.64 -9.54 18.90
N ILE A 132 5.70 -10.13 17.72
CA ILE A 132 6.97 -10.55 17.11
C ILE A 132 7.81 -9.33 16.74
N GLY A 133 7.20 -8.31 16.12
CA GLY A 133 7.92 -7.13 15.65
C GLY A 133 8.52 -6.30 16.77
N LEU A 134 7.83 -6.17 17.89
CA LEU A 134 8.32 -5.44 19.06
C LEU A 134 9.45 -6.18 19.81
N ASN A 135 9.43 -7.52 19.79
CA ASN A 135 10.47 -8.33 20.47
C ASN A 135 11.72 -8.59 19.61
N CYS A 136 11.61 -8.46 18.27
CA CYS A 136 12.70 -8.76 17.34
C CYS A 136 12.91 -7.59 16.35
N PRO A 137 13.43 -6.43 16.78
CA PRO A 137 13.68 -5.30 15.89
C PRO A 137 14.78 -5.63 14.87
N ILE A 138 14.55 -5.31 13.59
CA ILE A 138 15.56 -5.45 12.53
C ILE A 138 16.21 -4.08 12.32
N ILE A 139 17.46 -3.96 12.72
CA ILE A 139 18.24 -2.72 12.61
C ILE A 139 19.03 -2.77 11.31
N LEU A 140 18.51 -2.09 10.27
CA LEU A 140 19.13 -1.99 8.95
C LEU A 140 19.22 -0.53 8.51
N ASP A 141 20.15 -0.28 7.55
CA ASP A 141 20.28 1.02 6.92
C ASP A 141 19.23 1.25 5.81
N LYS A 142 19.12 2.49 5.36
CA LYS A 142 18.18 2.89 4.30
C LYS A 142 18.40 2.11 3.00
N ALA A 143 19.66 1.83 2.64
CA ALA A 143 19.98 1.12 1.40
C ALA A 143 19.47 -0.33 1.45
N ALA A 144 19.69 -1.04 2.56
CA ALA A 144 19.19 -2.40 2.75
C ALA A 144 17.64 -2.45 2.71
N TRP A 145 16.96 -1.51 3.35
CA TRP A 145 15.50 -1.39 3.28
C TRP A 145 15.00 -1.09 1.87
N SER A 146 15.72 -0.29 1.10
CA SER A 146 15.38 -0.03 -0.31
C SER A 146 15.44 -1.32 -1.13
N TYR A 147 16.48 -2.13 -0.98
CA TYR A 147 16.57 -3.43 -1.68
C TYR A 147 15.44 -4.38 -1.27
N ILE A 148 15.14 -4.49 0.00
CA ILE A 148 14.01 -5.32 0.50
C ILE A 148 12.70 -4.85 -0.12
N THR A 149 12.46 -3.54 -0.16
CA THR A 149 11.24 -2.94 -0.74
C THR A 149 11.16 -3.21 -2.25
N PHE A 150 12.25 -3.10 -3.01
CA PHE A 150 12.26 -3.42 -4.44
C PHE A 150 11.98 -4.89 -4.70
N ILE A 151 12.60 -5.79 -3.95
CA ILE A 151 12.33 -7.23 -4.04
C ILE A 151 10.85 -7.51 -3.76
N TYR A 152 10.31 -6.89 -2.69
CA TYR A 152 8.90 -7.02 -2.35
C TYR A 152 7.97 -6.50 -3.47
N ILE A 153 8.24 -5.33 -4.05
CA ILE A 153 7.47 -4.78 -5.16
C ILE A 153 7.48 -5.73 -6.37
N PHE A 154 8.63 -6.30 -6.68
CA PHE A 154 8.77 -7.27 -7.78
C PHE A 154 7.89 -8.51 -7.56
N PHE A 155 7.96 -9.13 -6.38
CA PHE A 155 7.12 -10.28 -6.06
C PHE A 155 5.63 -9.91 -6.04
N THR A 156 5.28 -8.76 -5.49
CA THR A 156 3.89 -8.30 -5.41
C THR A 156 3.29 -8.04 -6.79
N ALA A 157 4.09 -7.57 -7.75
CA ALA A 157 3.63 -7.35 -9.13
C ALA A 157 3.31 -8.65 -9.86
N VAL A 158 3.95 -9.76 -9.51
CA VAL A 158 3.74 -11.08 -10.14
C VAL A 158 2.60 -11.87 -9.46
N LEU A 159 2.40 -11.67 -8.17
CA LEU A 159 1.40 -12.41 -7.41
C LEU A 159 -0.03 -11.95 -7.72
N PRO A 160 -1.00 -12.87 -7.75
CA PRO A 160 -2.40 -12.50 -7.98
C PRO A 160 -2.97 -11.70 -6.80
N MET A 161 -3.81 -10.71 -7.11
CA MET A 161 -4.37 -9.76 -6.13
C MET A 161 -5.12 -10.43 -4.97
N TRP A 162 -5.78 -11.57 -5.22
CA TRP A 162 -6.53 -12.29 -4.19
C TRP A 162 -5.65 -12.89 -3.10
N LEU A 163 -4.37 -13.17 -3.41
CA LEU A 163 -3.44 -13.78 -2.46
C LEU A 163 -2.83 -12.77 -1.50
N LEU A 164 -2.51 -11.57 -1.99
CA LEU A 164 -1.75 -10.60 -1.22
C LEU A 164 -2.57 -9.36 -0.85
N LYS A 165 -3.24 -8.73 -1.83
CA LYS A 165 -3.91 -7.46 -1.62
C LYS A 165 -5.19 -7.62 -0.79
N GLN A 166 -6.05 -8.53 -1.16
CA GLN A 166 -7.37 -8.68 -0.52
C GLN A 166 -7.27 -9.04 0.97
N PRO A 167 -6.45 -10.04 1.40
CA PRO A 167 -6.29 -10.35 2.82
C PRO A 167 -5.62 -9.21 3.61
N ARG A 168 -4.63 -8.56 3.00
CA ARG A 168 -3.94 -7.42 3.59
C ARG A 168 -4.88 -6.24 3.83
N ASP A 169 -5.69 -5.87 2.85
CA ASP A 169 -6.64 -4.76 2.96
C ASP A 169 -7.68 -5.05 4.06
N HIS A 170 -8.13 -6.29 4.17
CA HIS A 170 -9.03 -6.72 5.25
C HIS A 170 -8.40 -6.54 6.64
N MET A 171 -7.18 -7.04 6.84
CA MET A 171 -6.44 -6.85 8.11
C MET A 171 -6.16 -5.37 8.39
N THR A 172 -5.80 -4.58 7.38
CA THR A 172 -5.53 -3.15 7.51
C THR A 172 -6.76 -2.39 8.00
N THR A 173 -7.97 -2.78 7.60
CA THR A 173 -9.23 -2.18 8.06
C THR A 173 -9.37 -2.25 9.59
N PHE A 174 -9.02 -3.39 10.21
CA PHE A 174 -9.04 -3.53 11.66
C PHE A 174 -7.96 -2.69 12.36
N MET A 175 -6.77 -2.57 11.75
CA MET A 175 -5.74 -1.68 12.26
C MET A 175 -6.20 -0.21 12.26
N PHE A 176 -6.84 0.23 11.17
CA PHE A 176 -7.41 1.58 11.09
C PHE A 176 -8.50 1.80 12.13
N ALA A 177 -9.41 0.85 12.31
CA ALA A 177 -10.45 0.93 13.31
C ALA A 177 -9.85 1.03 14.73
N ALA A 178 -8.85 0.22 15.05
CA ALA A 178 -8.14 0.28 16.33
C ALA A 178 -7.43 1.62 16.55
N MET A 179 -6.83 2.18 15.52
CA MET A 179 -6.15 3.49 15.60
C MET A 179 -7.12 4.67 15.80
N ILE A 180 -8.37 4.56 15.31
CA ILE A 180 -9.38 5.61 15.47
C ILE A 180 -9.99 5.56 16.88
N ILE A 181 -10.11 4.37 17.47
CA ILE A 181 -10.74 4.15 18.78
C ILE A 181 -9.75 4.40 19.93
N GLY A 182 -8.45 4.12 19.75
CA GLY A 182 -7.38 4.27 20.74
C GLY A 182 -6.72 5.61 20.69
#